data_f5a93248020c8243ab551a6e0b62c791
#
_entry.id   f5a93248020c8243ab551a6e0b62c791
#
_cell.length_a   1.000
_cell.length_b   1.000
_cell.length_c   1.000
_cell.angle_alpha   90.00
_cell.angle_beta   90.00
_cell.angle_gamma   90.00
#
_symmetry.space_group_name_H-M   'P 1'
#
loop_
_entity.id
_entity.type
_entity.pdbx_description
1 polymer ?
#
loop_
_entity_poly.entity_id
_entity_poly.type
_entity_poly.pdbx_seq_one_letter_code
_entity_poly.pdbx_strand_id
1 'polypeptide(L)'
;MPRFALLIHDHPFVHWDLLVQRGEVLRSWRLLESPDRWRDGVSPAELSAEAIADHRLLYLDYEGDVSRERGRVVRWDHGQAEWLSDGESLVRMRLTGNRLIGELMLDRETSQSLWTARFVGCDKLPRQREYPT
;
A
#
# COMPACT_ATOMS: atom_id res chain seq x y z
N MET A 1 7.73 -14.53 4.48
CA MET A 1 6.93 -13.36 4.84
C MET A 1 6.75 -12.47 3.62
N PRO A 2 5.54 -12.16 3.23
CA PRO A 2 5.33 -11.26 2.12
C PRO A 2 5.98 -9.91 2.33
N ARG A 3 6.38 -9.29 1.24
CA ARG A 3 7.01 -7.96 1.26
C ARG A 3 6.10 -6.98 0.54
N PHE A 4 6.30 -5.70 0.82
CA PHE A 4 5.61 -4.64 0.08
C PHE A 4 6.61 -3.58 -0.34
N ALA A 5 6.22 -2.84 -1.37
CA ALA A 5 6.89 -1.61 -1.76
C ALA A 5 5.83 -0.58 -2.11
N LEU A 6 6.10 0.66 -1.80
CA LEU A 6 5.26 1.78 -2.16
C LEU A 6 6.11 2.71 -2.98
N LEU A 7 5.82 2.81 -4.27
CA LEU A 7 6.66 3.50 -5.23
C LEU A 7 6.03 4.84 -5.62
N ILE A 8 6.86 5.87 -5.79
CA ILE A 8 6.43 7.09 -6.46
C ILE A 8 6.69 6.86 -7.94
N HIS A 9 5.68 7.03 -8.75
CA HIS A 9 5.76 6.83 -10.19
C HIS A 9 5.24 8.09 -10.88
N ASP A 10 6.01 8.64 -11.80
CA ASP A 10 5.72 9.94 -12.37
C ASP A 10 5.06 9.89 -13.75
N HIS A 11 4.58 8.74 -14.18
CA HIS A 11 3.97 8.58 -15.50
C HIS A 11 2.65 7.81 -15.39
N PRO A 12 1.57 8.22 -16.05
CA PRO A 12 1.41 9.44 -16.87
C PRO A 12 1.24 10.72 -16.05
N PHE A 13 1.06 10.59 -14.75
CA PHE A 13 1.05 11.67 -13.77
C PHE A 13 1.59 11.10 -12.47
N VAL A 14 1.99 11.95 -11.56
CA VAL A 14 2.54 11.48 -10.30
C VAL A 14 1.49 10.72 -9.50
N HIS A 15 1.80 9.51 -9.13
CA HIS A 15 0.96 8.68 -8.28
C HIS A 15 1.85 7.75 -7.47
N TRP A 16 1.24 7.01 -6.57
CA TRP A 16 1.98 6.11 -5.70
C TRP A 16 1.42 4.70 -5.92
N ASP A 17 2.30 3.78 -6.29
CA ASP A 17 1.91 2.38 -6.52
C ASP A 17 2.21 1.57 -5.28
N LEU A 18 1.17 1.03 -4.66
CA LEU A 18 1.31 0.12 -3.54
C LEU A 18 1.35 -1.30 -4.09
N LEU A 19 2.45 -1.98 -3.88
CA LEU A 19 2.71 -3.32 -4.41
C LEU A 19 2.91 -4.26 -3.23
N VAL A 20 2.07 -5.30 -3.14
CA VAL A 20 2.13 -6.23 -2.02
C VAL A 20 2.24 -7.65 -2.53
N GLN A 21 3.24 -8.36 -2.07
CA GLN A 21 3.52 -9.71 -2.54
C GLN A 21 2.40 -10.66 -2.19
N ARG A 22 1.92 -11.38 -3.21
CA ARG A 22 0.94 -12.42 -3.05
C ARG A 22 1.38 -13.56 -3.95
N GLY A 23 2.07 -14.54 -3.39
CA GLY A 23 2.67 -15.61 -4.17
C GLY A 23 3.74 -15.08 -5.11
N GLU A 24 3.57 -15.35 -6.39
CA GLU A 24 4.58 -14.99 -7.38
C GLU A 24 4.35 -13.65 -8.06
N VAL A 25 3.39 -12.87 -7.60
CA VAL A 25 3.07 -11.57 -8.17
C VAL A 25 2.90 -10.54 -7.07
N LEU A 26 2.83 -9.28 -7.48
CA LEU A 26 2.53 -8.17 -6.58
C LEU A 26 1.12 -7.68 -6.84
N ARG A 27 0.22 -7.88 -5.87
CA ARG A 27 -1.11 -7.30 -5.90
C ARG A 27 -0.92 -5.79 -5.79
N SER A 28 -1.56 -5.03 -6.65
CA SER A 28 -1.20 -3.63 -6.86
C SER A 28 -2.39 -2.68 -6.80
N TRP A 29 -2.17 -1.53 -6.17
CA TRP A 29 -3.13 -0.43 -6.17
C TRP A 29 -2.41 0.85 -6.50
N ARG A 30 -3.09 1.75 -7.20
CA ARG A 30 -2.59 3.10 -7.44
C ARG A 30 -3.26 4.03 -6.43
N LEU A 31 -2.45 4.68 -5.60
CA LEU A 31 -2.95 5.70 -4.69
C LEU A 31 -2.96 7.03 -5.43
N LEU A 32 -4.06 7.74 -5.35
CA LEU A 32 -4.25 8.97 -6.12
C LEU A 32 -3.79 10.22 -5.36
N GLU A 33 -3.54 10.10 -4.06
CA GLU A 33 -2.98 11.19 -3.26
C GLU A 33 -1.77 10.69 -2.50
N SER A 34 -0.95 11.62 -2.02
CA SER A 34 0.29 11.28 -1.33
C SER A 34 0.03 10.60 0.02
N PRO A 35 0.74 9.53 0.33
CA PRO A 35 0.64 8.89 1.64
C PRO A 35 1.42 9.64 2.74
N ASP A 36 1.92 10.82 2.46
CA ASP A 36 2.63 11.62 3.49
C ASP A 36 1.76 11.82 4.73
N ARG A 37 0.43 11.93 4.56
CA ARG A 37 -0.45 12.07 5.70
C ARG A 37 -0.40 10.86 6.62
N TRP A 38 -0.23 9.67 6.05
CA TRP A 38 -0.14 8.46 6.86
C TRP A 38 1.14 8.46 7.68
N ARG A 39 2.25 8.86 7.06
CA ARG A 39 3.53 8.94 7.77
C ARG A 39 3.44 9.96 8.90
N ASP A 40 2.77 11.07 8.66
CA ASP A 40 2.70 12.17 9.60
C ASP A 40 1.62 12.01 10.68
N GLY A 41 0.86 10.93 10.60
CA GLY A 41 -0.18 10.66 11.60
C GLY A 41 -1.40 11.55 11.52
N VAL A 42 -1.63 12.19 10.38
CA VAL A 42 -2.81 13.05 10.19
C VAL A 42 -4.06 12.19 10.12
N SER A 43 -5.10 12.58 10.83
CA SER A 43 -6.37 11.87 10.86
C SER A 43 -7.53 12.85 10.66
N PRO A 44 -8.53 12.50 9.84
CA PRO A 44 -8.61 11.29 9.03
C PRO A 44 -7.66 11.37 7.85
N ALA A 45 -7.17 10.23 7.43
CA ALA A 45 -6.25 10.17 6.32
C ALA A 45 -6.70 9.09 5.34
N GLU A 46 -7.79 9.37 4.66
CA GLU A 46 -8.30 8.47 3.63
C GLU A 46 -7.78 8.91 2.28
N LEU A 47 -7.29 7.96 1.53
CA LEU A 47 -6.81 8.21 0.17
C LEU A 47 -7.65 7.41 -0.80
N SER A 48 -7.88 7.98 -1.99
CA SER A 48 -8.54 7.24 -3.06
C SER A 48 -7.53 6.33 -3.72
N ALA A 49 -7.96 5.14 -4.09
CA ALA A 49 -7.08 4.15 -4.70
C ALA A 49 -7.79 3.40 -5.80
N GLU A 50 -7.02 2.97 -6.80
CA GLU A 50 -7.53 2.14 -7.88
C GLU A 50 -6.80 0.82 -7.85
N ALA A 51 -7.52 -0.28 -7.97
CA ALA A 51 -6.88 -1.57 -8.16
C ALA A 51 -6.35 -1.63 -9.58
N ILE A 52 -5.10 -1.99 -9.74
CA ILE A 52 -4.45 -2.08 -11.03
C ILE A 52 -3.90 -3.48 -11.23
N ALA A 53 -3.43 -3.77 -12.44
CA ALA A 53 -2.92 -5.10 -12.77
C ALA A 53 -1.74 -5.47 -11.86
N ASP A 54 -1.61 -6.75 -11.56
CA ASP A 54 -0.50 -7.24 -10.75
C ASP A 54 0.83 -6.89 -11.41
N HIS A 55 1.82 -6.62 -10.58
CA HIS A 55 3.18 -6.31 -11.04
C HIS A 55 4.10 -7.51 -10.79
N ARG A 56 5.24 -7.50 -11.49
CA ARG A 56 6.26 -8.54 -11.32
C ARG A 56 7.04 -8.30 -10.04
N LEU A 57 7.50 -9.36 -9.41
CA LEU A 57 8.22 -9.30 -8.13
C LEU A 57 9.45 -8.40 -8.17
N LEU A 58 10.06 -8.21 -9.32
CA LEU A 58 11.25 -7.37 -9.42
C LEU A 58 11.00 -5.95 -8.91
N TYR A 59 9.74 -5.47 -8.98
CA TYR A 59 9.44 -4.11 -8.57
C TYR A 59 9.48 -3.90 -7.06
N LEU A 60 9.64 -4.95 -6.26
CA LEU A 60 9.88 -4.76 -4.83
C LEU A 60 11.20 -4.04 -4.56
N ASP A 61 12.19 -4.21 -5.44
CA ASP A 61 13.52 -3.66 -5.21
C ASP A 61 13.96 -2.71 -6.31
N TYR A 62 13.15 -2.46 -7.29
CA TYR A 62 13.55 -1.69 -8.46
C TYR A 62 13.32 -0.20 -8.26
N GLU A 63 14.31 0.59 -8.62
CA GLU A 63 14.19 2.03 -8.77
C GLU A 63 14.82 2.40 -10.09
N GLY A 64 14.26 3.34 -10.81
CA GLY A 64 14.82 3.81 -12.06
C GLY A 64 13.77 3.93 -13.15
N ASP A 65 14.25 3.93 -14.39
CA ASP A 65 13.39 4.16 -15.54
C ASP A 65 12.50 2.95 -15.83
N VAL A 66 11.27 3.24 -16.23
CA VAL A 66 10.33 2.22 -16.67
C VAL A 66 10.38 2.20 -18.20
N SER A 67 10.43 1.01 -18.79
CA SER A 67 10.60 0.84 -20.23
C SER A 67 9.51 1.54 -21.04
N ARG A 68 9.79 1.83 -22.30
CA ARG A 68 8.87 2.48 -23.23
C ARG A 68 8.48 3.89 -22.79
N GLU A 69 9.46 4.59 -22.20
CA GLU A 69 9.25 5.98 -21.80
C GLU A 69 8.07 6.16 -20.84
N ARG A 70 7.90 5.21 -19.92
CA ARG A 70 6.82 5.28 -18.93
C ARG A 70 7.31 5.83 -17.59
N GLY A 71 8.26 6.79 -17.64
CA GLY A 71 8.70 7.53 -16.47
C GLY A 71 9.67 6.75 -15.58
N ARG A 72 9.71 7.14 -14.31
CA ARG A 72 10.61 6.56 -13.33
C ARG A 72 9.86 6.18 -12.08
N VAL A 73 10.37 5.19 -11.35
CA VAL A 73 9.86 4.82 -10.05
C VAL A 73 10.95 4.97 -9.00
N VAL A 74 10.55 5.46 -7.81
CA VAL A 74 11.44 5.60 -6.67
C VAL A 74 10.69 5.03 -5.47
N ARG A 75 11.34 4.26 -4.63
CA ARG A 75 10.67 3.68 -3.47
C ARG A 75 10.44 4.74 -2.41
N TRP A 76 9.20 4.96 -2.06
CA TRP A 76 8.81 5.84 -0.97
C TRP A 76 8.89 5.09 0.37
N ASP A 77 8.49 3.81 0.37
CA ASP A 77 8.63 2.94 1.53
C ASP A 77 8.70 1.49 1.05
N HIS A 78 9.17 0.61 1.91
CA HIS A 78 9.20 -0.82 1.64
C HIS A 78 9.41 -1.58 2.94
N GLY A 79 9.08 -2.85 2.94
CA GLY A 79 9.25 -3.70 4.12
C GLY A 79 8.43 -4.96 4.01
N GLN A 80 7.92 -5.41 5.15
CA GLN A 80 7.14 -6.64 5.23
C GLN A 80 5.66 -6.32 5.32
N ALA A 81 4.85 -7.23 4.81
CA ALA A 81 3.40 -7.13 4.89
C ALA A 81 2.82 -8.44 5.39
N GLU A 82 1.77 -8.34 6.17
CA GLU A 82 1.03 -9.51 6.62
C GLU A 82 -0.42 -9.32 6.16
N TRP A 83 -0.90 -10.24 5.33
CA TRP A 83 -2.28 -10.19 4.88
C TRP A 83 -3.21 -10.59 6.03
N LEU A 84 -4.12 -9.73 6.39
CA LEU A 84 -5.13 -10.00 7.42
C LEU A 84 -6.46 -10.37 6.76
N SER A 85 -6.77 -9.79 5.60
CA SER A 85 -7.97 -10.09 4.83
C SER A 85 -7.69 -9.72 3.38
N ASP A 86 -8.05 -10.58 2.44
CA ASP A 86 -7.81 -10.32 1.01
C ASP A 86 -9.08 -10.68 0.26
N GLY A 87 -10.07 -9.84 0.36
CA GLY A 87 -11.37 -10.05 -0.26
C GLY A 87 -11.60 -9.19 -1.47
N GLU A 88 -12.75 -9.36 -2.07
CA GLU A 88 -13.09 -8.66 -3.28
C GLU A 88 -13.38 -7.19 -3.05
N SER A 89 -13.88 -6.82 -1.90
CA SER A 89 -14.22 -5.45 -1.57
C SER A 89 -13.62 -4.97 -0.25
N LEU A 90 -12.87 -5.82 0.44
CA LEU A 90 -12.21 -5.45 1.68
C LEU A 90 -10.86 -6.16 1.74
N VAL A 91 -9.82 -5.37 1.89
CA VAL A 91 -8.45 -5.86 2.05
C VAL A 91 -7.88 -5.21 3.30
N ARG A 92 -7.27 -6.00 4.16
CA ARG A 92 -6.56 -5.49 5.33
C ARG A 92 -5.20 -6.13 5.41
N MET A 93 -4.22 -5.35 5.79
CA MET A 93 -2.86 -5.85 5.94
C MET A 93 -2.13 -5.08 7.01
N ARG A 94 -1.13 -5.70 7.61
CA ARG A 94 -0.25 -5.03 8.54
C ARG A 94 1.06 -4.78 7.82
N LEU A 95 1.49 -3.52 7.83
CA LEU A 95 2.73 -3.12 7.17
C LEU A 95 3.80 -2.83 8.21
N THR A 96 5.01 -3.31 7.94
CA THR A 96 6.19 -3.01 8.74
C THR A 96 7.23 -2.49 7.77
N GLY A 97 7.13 -1.21 7.48
CA GLY A 97 8.04 -0.51 6.59
C GLY A 97 9.00 0.38 7.35
N ASN A 98 9.67 1.25 6.63
CA ASN A 98 10.55 2.25 7.25
C ASN A 98 9.75 3.47 7.69
N ARG A 99 8.73 3.83 6.95
CA ARG A 99 7.88 4.99 7.25
C ARG A 99 6.52 4.58 7.78
N LEU A 100 5.95 3.51 7.23
CA LEU A 100 4.62 3.05 7.62
C LEU A 100 4.74 1.80 8.46
N ILE A 101 4.34 1.89 9.72
CA ILE A 101 4.27 0.75 10.61
C ILE A 101 2.87 0.79 11.22
N GLY A 102 2.01 -0.11 10.79
CA GLY A 102 0.62 -0.09 11.22
C GLY A 102 -0.28 -0.95 10.34
N GLU A 103 -1.56 -0.64 10.35
CA GLU A 103 -2.56 -1.40 9.62
C GLU A 103 -3.16 -0.58 8.49
N LEU A 104 -3.19 -1.15 7.30
CA LEU A 104 -3.79 -0.54 6.13
C LEU A 104 -5.06 -1.29 5.78
N MET A 105 -6.13 -0.54 5.53
CA MET A 105 -7.39 -1.11 5.08
C MET A 105 -7.78 -0.44 3.77
N LEU A 106 -8.13 -1.28 2.79
CA LEU A 106 -8.68 -0.78 1.53
C LEU A 106 -10.07 -1.38 1.38
N ASP A 107 -11.06 -0.56 1.10
CA ASP A 107 -12.41 -1.06 0.87
C ASP A 107 -13.08 -0.31 -0.28
N ARG A 108 -14.12 -0.91 -0.83
CA ARG A 108 -14.93 -0.29 -1.86
C ARG A 108 -16.36 -0.79 -1.76
N GLU A 109 -17.27 0.01 -2.29
CA GLU A 109 -18.63 -0.47 -2.50
C GLU A 109 -18.57 -1.46 -3.64
N THR A 110 -19.26 -2.59 -3.52
CA THR A 110 -19.18 -3.65 -4.53
C THR A 110 -19.62 -3.19 -5.91
N SER A 111 -20.45 -2.15 -5.99
CA SER A 111 -20.90 -1.61 -7.27
C SER A 111 -19.95 -0.58 -7.87
N GLN A 112 -18.85 -0.26 -7.19
CA GLN A 112 -17.93 0.77 -7.63
C GLN A 112 -16.52 0.22 -7.78
N SER A 113 -15.75 0.83 -8.67
CA SER A 113 -14.37 0.40 -8.87
C SER A 113 -13.38 1.15 -7.99
N LEU A 114 -13.75 2.31 -7.48
CA LEU A 114 -12.82 3.10 -6.67
C LEU A 114 -12.78 2.57 -5.24
N TRP A 115 -11.56 2.45 -4.72
CA TRP A 115 -11.31 2.00 -3.37
C TRP A 115 -10.96 3.19 -2.49
N THR A 116 -11.21 3.04 -1.18
CA THR A 116 -10.73 3.99 -0.18
C THR A 116 -9.66 3.28 0.64
N ALA A 117 -8.53 3.92 0.80
CA ALA A 117 -7.42 3.39 1.57
C ALA A 117 -7.24 4.18 2.86
N ARG A 118 -7.18 3.49 4.01
CA ARG A 118 -7.01 4.10 5.32
C ARG A 118 -5.85 3.43 6.02
N PHE A 119 -5.05 4.22 6.70
CA PHE A 119 -3.91 3.69 7.44
C PHE A 119 -3.96 4.16 8.89
N VAL A 120 -3.72 3.25 9.82
CA VAL A 120 -3.63 3.58 11.23
C VAL A 120 -2.26 3.12 11.72
N GLY A 121 -1.45 4.05 12.18
CA GLY A 121 -0.13 3.73 12.70
C GLY A 121 -0.20 2.85 13.94
N CYS A 122 0.82 2.05 14.17
CA CYS A 122 0.81 1.07 15.26
C CYS A 122 0.66 1.73 16.63
N ASP A 123 1.10 2.95 16.79
CA ASP A 123 0.98 3.67 18.06
C ASP A 123 -0.46 4.11 18.33
N LYS A 124 -1.33 4.05 17.34
CA LYS A 124 -2.73 4.39 17.47
C LYS A 124 -3.65 3.19 17.39
N LEU A 125 -3.12 2.00 17.19
CA LEU A 125 -3.92 0.79 17.19
C LEU A 125 -4.22 0.38 18.62
N PRO A 126 -5.34 -0.30 18.89
CA PRO A 126 -5.59 -0.87 20.19
C PRO A 126 -4.45 -1.81 20.56
N ARG A 127 -4.00 -1.69 21.83
CA ARG A 127 -2.96 -2.56 22.19
C ARG A 127 -3.44 -3.94 22.18
N GLN A 128 -2.53 -4.78 21.71
CA GLN A 128 -2.91 -6.11 21.69
C GLN A 128 -2.82 -6.53 23.01
N ARG A 129 -3.47 -6.61 23.78
CA ARG A 129 -3.50 -6.84 24.92
C ARG A 129 -2.85 -7.49 25.34
N GLU A 130 -2.56 -7.17 25.72
CA GLU A 130 -2.16 -7.35 26.71
C GLU A 130 -2.94 -8.06 27.46
N TYR A 131 -3.45 -8.94 27.00
CA TYR A 131 -4.07 -9.84 27.72
C TYR A 131 -3.12 -10.40 28.59
N PRO A 132 -3.44 -10.46 29.75
CA PRO A 132 -2.65 -11.16 30.66
C PRO A 132 -2.49 -12.47 30.05
N THR A 133 -1.43 -12.81 29.84
CA THR A 133 -1.17 -14.14 29.37
C THR A 133 -0.82 -14.99 30.52
#